data_873ec99e7e05739b603c83c7180fd1eb
#
_entry.id   873ec99e7e05739b603c83c7180fd1eb
#
_cell.length_a   1.000
_cell.length_b   1.000
_cell.length_c   1.000
_cell.angle_alpha   90.00
_cell.angle_beta   90.00
_cell.angle_gamma   90.00
#
_symmetry.space_group_name_H-M   'P 1'
#
loop_
_entity.id
_entity.type
_entity.pdbx_description
1 polymer ?
#
loop_
_entity_poly.entity_id
_entity_poly.type
_entity_poly.pdbx_seq_one_letter_code
_entity_poly.pdbx_strand_id
1 'polypeptide(L)'
;IQRYRGSTIRIGEGVYLRSWRTTNPLAPNHPVVLATRSPAAQIVIGKQVGLTGTTIVAAERIEIGDRVQVGANATIVDTDFHPLRAAERQADFLAGRHAPIVIEEDVFIGMHSLVLKGVRIGAGAVIGAGSVVTRDVPPACVAAGNPAVVVKQL
;
A
#
# COMPACT_ATOMS: atom_id res chain seq x y z
N ILE A 1 -10.48 -1.86 -10.67
CA ILE A 1 -11.03 -1.09 -9.53
C ILE A 1 -12.24 -1.84 -8.98
N GLN A 2 -12.25 -2.10 -7.65
CA GLN A 2 -13.32 -2.76 -6.91
C GLN A 2 -13.79 -1.79 -5.81
N ARG A 3 -14.83 -1.02 -6.07
CA ARG A 3 -15.30 0.02 -5.15
C ARG A 3 -16.51 -0.44 -4.35
N TYR A 4 -16.43 -0.46 -3.02
CA TYR A 4 -17.56 -0.67 -2.14
C TYR A 4 -18.56 0.51 -2.26
N ARG A 5 -19.88 0.24 -2.18
CA ARG A 5 -20.90 1.30 -2.23
C ARG A 5 -20.70 2.30 -1.08
N GLY A 6 -20.63 3.59 -1.39
CA GLY A 6 -20.40 4.67 -0.44
C GLY A 6 -18.92 5.05 -0.25
N SER A 7 -17.97 4.16 -0.58
CA SER A 7 -16.54 4.45 -0.44
C SER A 7 -16.01 5.42 -1.51
N THR A 8 -14.79 5.90 -1.30
CA THR A 8 -14.14 6.87 -2.20
C THR A 8 -12.80 6.37 -2.70
N ILE A 9 -12.54 6.50 -4.00
CA ILE A 9 -11.22 6.36 -4.61
C ILE A 9 -10.95 7.65 -5.38
N ARG A 10 -9.90 8.40 -5.00
CA ARG A 10 -9.45 9.61 -5.67
C ARG A 10 -8.06 9.37 -6.25
N ILE A 11 -7.86 9.79 -7.49
CA ILE A 11 -6.59 9.60 -8.22
C ILE A 11 -6.19 10.96 -8.76
N GLY A 12 -4.98 11.39 -8.40
CA GLY A 12 -4.41 12.67 -8.83
C GLY A 12 -3.99 12.68 -10.30
N GLU A 13 -3.56 13.84 -10.74
CA GLU A 13 -3.11 14.08 -12.11
C GLU A 13 -1.78 13.35 -12.38
N GLY A 14 -1.58 12.84 -13.60
CA GLY A 14 -0.32 12.22 -14.04
C GLY A 14 -0.02 10.88 -13.39
N VAL A 15 -1.01 10.20 -12.77
CA VAL A 15 -0.85 8.86 -12.23
C VAL A 15 -0.78 7.83 -13.34
N TYR A 16 0.20 6.90 -13.29
CA TYR A 16 0.27 5.79 -14.24
C TYR A 16 0.14 4.44 -13.56
N LEU A 17 -0.79 3.64 -14.11
CA LEU A 17 -1.11 2.29 -13.63
C LEU A 17 -0.59 1.27 -14.65
N ARG A 18 0.60 0.71 -14.39
CA ARG A 18 1.18 -0.31 -15.25
C ARG A 18 0.61 -1.68 -14.90
N SER A 19 -0.38 -2.11 -15.69
CA SER A 19 -1.17 -3.32 -15.42
C SER A 19 -0.85 -4.50 -16.34
N TRP A 20 -0.06 -4.27 -17.39
CA TRP A 20 0.26 -5.29 -18.39
C TRP A 20 1.73 -5.74 -18.29
N ARG A 21 1.97 -7.01 -18.48
CA ARG A 21 3.31 -7.62 -18.40
C ARG A 21 4.35 -6.95 -19.30
N THR A 22 3.91 -6.40 -20.42
CA THR A 22 4.78 -5.72 -21.40
C THR A 22 5.09 -4.27 -21.07
N THR A 23 4.44 -3.68 -20.05
CA THR A 23 4.61 -2.26 -19.70
C THR A 23 5.76 -1.99 -18.72
N ASN A 24 6.36 -3.05 -18.19
CA ASN A 24 7.48 -2.94 -17.25
C ASN A 24 8.36 -4.19 -17.37
N PRO A 25 9.72 -4.06 -17.42
CA PRO A 25 10.64 -5.19 -17.53
C PRO A 25 10.54 -6.18 -16.35
N LEU A 26 10.01 -5.76 -15.21
CA LEU A 26 9.76 -6.65 -14.06
C LEU A 26 8.45 -7.46 -14.21
N ALA A 27 7.78 -7.34 -15.36
CA ALA A 27 6.63 -8.15 -15.76
C ALA A 27 5.59 -8.33 -14.62
N PRO A 28 4.78 -7.31 -14.31
CA PRO A 28 3.77 -7.43 -13.26
C PRO A 28 2.90 -8.67 -13.49
N ASN A 29 2.66 -9.44 -12.42
CA ASN A 29 1.96 -10.73 -12.50
C ASN A 29 0.43 -10.57 -12.52
N HIS A 30 -0.08 -9.36 -12.18
CA HIS A 30 -1.50 -9.00 -12.25
C HIS A 30 -1.66 -7.50 -12.55
N PRO A 31 -2.83 -7.06 -13.01
CA PRO A 31 -3.16 -5.65 -13.15
C PRO A 31 -3.12 -4.92 -11.80
N VAL A 32 -2.93 -3.59 -11.83
CA VAL A 32 -3.10 -2.76 -10.62
C VAL A 32 -4.52 -2.94 -10.07
N VAL A 33 -4.60 -3.26 -8.78
CA VAL A 33 -5.86 -3.45 -8.05
C VAL A 33 -6.02 -2.32 -7.03
N LEU A 34 -7.12 -1.57 -7.14
CA LEU A 34 -7.58 -0.62 -6.14
C LEU A 34 -8.92 -1.12 -5.60
N ALA A 35 -8.97 -1.53 -4.34
CA ALA A 35 -10.16 -2.10 -3.73
C ALA A 35 -10.50 -1.43 -2.40
N THR A 36 -11.78 -1.11 -2.20
CA THR A 36 -12.33 -0.65 -0.91
C THR A 36 -13.24 -1.71 -0.32
N ARG A 37 -13.24 -1.86 1.03
CA ARG A 37 -13.89 -2.96 1.75
C ARG A 37 -15.02 -2.51 2.67
N SER A 38 -15.22 -1.20 2.85
CA SER A 38 -16.30 -0.65 3.68
C SER A 38 -16.91 0.58 3.04
N PRO A 39 -18.12 1.02 3.45
CA PRO A 39 -18.75 2.24 2.93
C PRO A 39 -17.94 3.51 3.19
N ALA A 40 -17.21 3.56 4.30
CA ALA A 40 -16.40 4.72 4.68
C ALA A 40 -14.96 4.66 4.17
N ALA A 41 -14.55 3.54 3.56
CA ALA A 41 -13.18 3.34 3.11
C ALA A 41 -12.76 4.36 2.05
N GLN A 42 -11.51 4.80 2.14
CA GLN A 42 -10.94 5.79 1.25
C GLN A 42 -9.57 5.35 0.72
N ILE A 43 -9.37 5.51 -0.59
CA ILE A 43 -8.05 5.47 -1.22
C ILE A 43 -7.83 6.84 -1.86
N VAL A 44 -6.75 7.53 -1.46
CA VAL A 44 -6.37 8.83 -2.02
C VAL A 44 -4.96 8.70 -2.59
N ILE A 45 -4.82 8.92 -3.87
CA ILE A 45 -3.54 8.84 -4.60
C ILE A 45 -3.22 10.24 -5.11
N GLY A 46 -2.06 10.77 -4.74
CA GLY A 46 -1.54 12.06 -5.14
C GLY A 46 -1.19 12.14 -6.63
N LYS A 47 -0.48 13.19 -7.01
CA LYS A 47 -0.08 13.45 -8.39
C LYS A 47 1.18 12.68 -8.76
N GLN A 48 1.32 12.34 -10.05
CA GLN A 48 2.53 11.74 -10.63
C GLN A 48 2.97 10.43 -9.95
N VAL A 49 2.03 9.69 -9.34
CA VAL A 49 2.28 8.40 -8.71
C VAL A 49 2.38 7.31 -9.75
N GLY A 50 3.37 6.43 -9.61
CA GLY A 50 3.55 5.26 -10.46
C GLY A 50 3.25 3.97 -9.71
N LEU A 51 2.31 3.16 -10.22
CA LEU A 51 1.95 1.85 -9.67
C LEU A 51 2.17 0.76 -10.73
N THR A 52 2.88 -0.31 -10.38
CA THR A 52 3.16 -1.42 -11.30
C THR A 52 2.63 -2.74 -10.72
N GLY A 53 1.55 -3.30 -11.24
CA GLY A 53 0.95 -4.52 -10.70
C GLY A 53 0.67 -4.45 -9.19
N THR A 54 0.45 -3.27 -8.67
CA THR A 54 0.31 -3.00 -7.23
C THR A 54 -1.10 -3.34 -6.77
N THR A 55 -1.23 -3.97 -5.61
CA THR A 55 -2.52 -4.18 -4.94
C THR A 55 -2.67 -3.19 -3.78
N ILE A 56 -3.75 -2.40 -3.78
CA ILE A 56 -4.12 -1.48 -2.70
C ILE A 56 -5.51 -1.86 -2.21
N VAL A 57 -5.63 -2.23 -0.93
CA VAL A 57 -6.91 -2.60 -0.32
C VAL A 57 -7.14 -1.78 0.94
N ALA A 58 -8.19 -0.96 0.93
CA ALA A 58 -8.56 -0.12 2.06
C ALA A 58 -9.88 -0.59 2.71
N ALA A 59 -9.84 -0.83 4.00
CA ALA A 59 -11.02 -0.97 4.86
C ALA A 59 -11.36 0.35 5.57
N GLU A 60 -10.36 1.20 5.81
CA GLU A 60 -10.47 2.51 6.43
C GLU A 60 -9.92 3.61 5.51
N ARG A 61 -8.59 3.75 5.44
CA ARG A 61 -7.97 4.84 4.67
C ARG A 61 -6.53 4.52 4.26
N ILE A 62 -6.25 4.69 2.97
CA ILE A 62 -4.88 4.66 2.44
C ILE A 62 -4.63 5.97 1.69
N GLU A 63 -3.62 6.71 2.12
CA GLU A 63 -3.14 7.93 1.46
C GLU A 63 -1.77 7.70 0.85
N ILE A 64 -1.61 8.08 -0.40
CA ILE A 64 -0.35 8.04 -1.12
C ILE A 64 -0.06 9.45 -1.63
N GLY A 65 1.03 10.03 -1.18
CA GLY A 65 1.48 11.38 -1.53
C GLY A 65 1.92 11.52 -2.99
N ASP A 66 2.30 12.72 -3.35
CA ASP A 66 2.73 13.04 -4.72
C ASP A 66 4.07 12.36 -5.07
N ARG A 67 4.28 12.03 -6.34
CA ARG A 67 5.51 11.47 -6.92
C ARG A 67 5.98 10.13 -6.30
N VAL A 68 5.14 9.47 -5.52
CA VAL A 68 5.42 8.13 -4.99
C VAL A 68 5.58 7.14 -6.14
N GLN A 69 6.62 6.30 -6.06
CA GLN A 69 6.83 5.21 -7.01
C GLN A 69 6.73 3.86 -6.31
N VAL A 70 5.84 3.00 -6.80
CA VAL A 70 5.63 1.67 -6.24
C VAL A 70 6.07 0.61 -7.24
N GLY A 71 7.06 -0.16 -6.84
CA GLY A 71 7.65 -1.25 -7.61
C GLY A 71 6.68 -2.40 -7.87
N ALA A 72 7.06 -3.25 -8.81
CA ALA A 72 6.18 -4.31 -9.31
C ALA A 72 5.68 -5.24 -8.20
N ASN A 73 4.37 -5.53 -8.25
CA ASN A 73 3.70 -6.51 -7.38
C ASN A 73 3.78 -6.20 -5.87
N ALA A 74 4.00 -4.94 -5.49
CA ALA A 74 3.91 -4.53 -4.09
C ALA A 74 2.45 -4.51 -3.63
N THR A 75 2.23 -4.71 -2.33
CA THR A 75 0.90 -4.77 -1.73
C THR A 75 0.81 -3.77 -0.56
N ILE A 76 -0.26 -2.98 -0.51
CA ILE A 76 -0.53 -1.99 0.54
C ILE A 76 -1.93 -2.28 1.08
N VAL A 77 -2.02 -2.70 2.35
CA VAL A 77 -3.28 -3.11 2.96
C VAL A 77 -3.43 -2.54 4.36
N ASP A 78 -4.53 -1.86 4.63
CA ASP A 78 -4.84 -1.23 5.91
C ASP A 78 -5.64 -2.14 6.85
N THR A 79 -5.77 -3.43 6.54
CA THR A 79 -6.61 -4.38 7.27
C THR A 79 -5.98 -5.76 7.43
N ASP A 80 -6.27 -6.43 8.54
CA ASP A 80 -5.94 -7.85 8.75
C ASP A 80 -6.88 -8.78 7.98
N PHE A 81 -7.94 -8.27 7.35
CA PHE A 81 -9.06 -9.00 6.75
C PHE A 81 -9.86 -9.84 7.76
N HIS A 82 -9.19 -10.53 8.66
CA HIS A 82 -9.78 -11.49 9.61
C HIS A 82 -9.20 -11.29 11.01
N PRO A 83 -9.98 -11.57 12.07
CA PRO A 83 -9.47 -11.56 13.45
C PRO A 83 -8.30 -12.54 13.64
N LEU A 84 -7.32 -12.14 14.46
CA LEU A 84 -6.15 -12.97 14.73
C LEU A 84 -6.48 -14.17 15.63
N ARG A 85 -7.42 -14.00 16.58
CA ARG A 85 -7.83 -15.07 17.50
C ARG A 85 -8.82 -15.99 16.83
N ALA A 86 -8.63 -17.31 16.98
CA ALA A 86 -9.48 -18.32 16.36
C ALA A 86 -10.96 -18.19 16.76
N ALA A 87 -11.25 -17.98 18.04
CA ALA A 87 -12.61 -17.81 18.53
C ALA A 87 -13.32 -16.56 17.93
N GLU A 88 -12.58 -15.47 17.75
CA GLU A 88 -13.10 -14.26 17.10
C GLU A 88 -13.41 -14.52 15.62
N ARG A 89 -12.53 -15.25 14.90
CA ARG A 89 -12.78 -15.64 13.49
C ARG A 89 -13.99 -16.56 13.33
N GLN A 90 -14.25 -17.41 14.31
CA GLN A 90 -15.44 -18.27 14.30
C GLN A 90 -16.73 -17.49 14.55
N ALA A 91 -16.67 -16.44 15.39
CA ALA A 91 -17.80 -15.57 15.69
C ALA A 91 -18.11 -14.60 14.55
N ASP A 92 -17.09 -13.94 14.01
CA ASP A 92 -17.19 -13.03 12.86
C ASP A 92 -15.91 -13.08 12.03
N PHE A 93 -15.96 -13.81 10.93
CA PHE A 93 -14.81 -14.01 10.03
C PHE A 93 -14.32 -12.69 9.39
N LEU A 94 -15.17 -11.68 9.27
CA LEU A 94 -14.84 -10.42 8.59
C LEU A 94 -14.43 -9.29 9.53
N ALA A 95 -14.45 -9.49 10.84
CA ALA A 95 -14.11 -8.48 11.86
C ALA A 95 -12.59 -8.29 12.05
N GLY A 96 -11.82 -8.30 10.96
CA GLY A 96 -10.40 -8.00 10.98
C GLY A 96 -10.14 -6.55 11.42
N ARG A 97 -9.06 -6.34 12.21
CA ARG A 97 -8.65 -4.98 12.60
C ARG A 97 -8.13 -4.22 11.39
N HIS A 98 -8.36 -2.91 11.38
CA HIS A 98 -7.83 -2.00 10.38
C HIS A 98 -7.22 -0.76 11.06
N ALA A 99 -6.33 -0.08 10.37
CA ALA A 99 -5.76 1.21 10.78
C ALA A 99 -5.19 1.91 9.54
N PRO A 100 -5.34 3.24 9.42
CA PRO A 100 -4.98 3.97 8.20
C PRO A 100 -3.49 3.86 7.88
N ILE A 101 -3.17 3.93 6.59
CA ILE A 101 -1.81 4.01 6.07
C ILE A 101 -1.59 5.37 5.44
N VAL A 102 -0.44 5.99 5.73
CA VAL A 102 0.01 7.24 5.10
C VAL A 102 1.39 7.02 4.48
N ILE A 103 1.49 7.23 3.18
CA ILE A 103 2.75 7.23 2.43
C ILE A 103 2.95 8.67 1.94
N GLU A 104 3.97 9.35 2.46
CA GLU A 104 4.23 10.74 2.11
C GLU A 104 4.82 10.88 0.71
N GLU A 105 5.05 12.11 0.27
CA GLU A 105 5.57 12.40 -1.06
C GLU A 105 6.99 11.85 -1.28
N ASP A 106 7.35 11.63 -2.54
CA ASP A 106 8.67 11.20 -3.01
C ASP A 106 9.15 9.84 -2.45
N VAL A 107 8.26 9.04 -1.85
CA VAL A 107 8.60 7.70 -1.35
C VAL A 107 8.80 6.73 -2.52
N PHE A 108 9.83 5.88 -2.42
CA PHE A 108 10.02 4.74 -3.31
C PHE A 108 9.80 3.41 -2.57
N ILE A 109 8.85 2.61 -3.03
CA ILE A 109 8.57 1.27 -2.50
C ILE A 109 9.10 0.23 -3.48
N GLY A 110 10.06 -0.59 -3.06
CA GLY A 110 10.64 -1.66 -3.86
C GLY A 110 9.62 -2.75 -4.24
N MET A 111 9.92 -3.49 -5.29
CA MET A 111 9.06 -4.58 -5.78
C MET A 111 8.79 -5.63 -4.70
N HIS A 112 7.60 -6.27 -4.77
CA HIS A 112 7.18 -7.32 -3.83
C HIS A 112 7.17 -6.92 -2.36
N SER A 113 7.20 -5.63 -2.04
CA SER A 113 7.07 -5.16 -0.65
C SER A 113 5.62 -5.26 -0.18
N LEU A 114 5.44 -5.46 1.13
CA LEU A 114 4.15 -5.49 1.80
C LEU A 114 4.11 -4.37 2.85
N VAL A 115 3.18 -3.41 2.69
CA VAL A 115 2.92 -2.36 3.68
C VAL A 115 1.64 -2.70 4.42
N LEU A 116 1.74 -2.83 5.75
CA LEU A 116 0.63 -3.25 6.60
C LEU A 116 -0.04 -2.05 7.29
N LYS A 117 -1.23 -2.31 7.84
CA LYS A 117 -2.07 -1.33 8.51
C LYS A 117 -1.36 -0.52 9.58
N GLY A 118 -1.77 0.74 9.72
CA GLY A 118 -1.29 1.65 10.76
C GLY A 118 0.09 2.26 10.50
N VAL A 119 0.69 2.02 9.34
CA VAL A 119 2.05 2.48 9.03
C VAL A 119 2.03 3.87 8.40
N ARG A 120 2.96 4.72 8.84
CA ARG A 120 3.35 5.97 8.17
C ARG A 120 4.76 5.81 7.56
N ILE A 121 4.90 6.11 6.26
CA ILE A 121 6.20 6.16 5.57
C ILE A 121 6.49 7.61 5.26
N GLY A 122 7.56 8.15 5.87
CA GLY A 122 7.95 9.56 5.77
C GLY A 122 8.50 9.93 4.40
N ALA A 123 8.41 11.21 4.07
CA ALA A 123 8.77 11.78 2.77
C ALA A 123 10.19 11.39 2.32
N GLY A 124 10.35 11.04 1.06
CA GLY A 124 11.62 10.65 0.46
C GLY A 124 12.22 9.33 1.00
N ALA A 125 11.48 8.57 1.81
CA ALA A 125 11.97 7.27 2.27
C ALA A 125 11.97 6.23 1.15
N VAL A 126 12.82 5.23 1.28
CA VAL A 126 12.94 4.11 0.34
C VAL A 126 12.69 2.80 1.10
N ILE A 127 11.77 2.00 0.59
CA ILE A 127 11.52 0.64 1.07
C ILE A 127 12.23 -0.35 0.14
N GLY A 128 13.15 -1.14 0.68
CA GLY A 128 13.86 -2.17 -0.08
C GLY A 128 12.90 -3.24 -0.62
N ALA A 129 13.23 -3.81 -1.77
CA ALA A 129 12.41 -4.85 -2.40
C ALA A 129 12.18 -6.05 -1.46
N GLY A 130 10.98 -6.65 -1.50
CA GLY A 130 10.62 -7.81 -0.68
C GLY A 130 10.44 -7.52 0.81
N SER A 131 10.41 -6.26 1.23
CA SER A 131 10.28 -5.89 2.63
C SER A 131 8.85 -5.99 3.15
N VAL A 132 8.69 -6.25 4.46
CA VAL A 132 7.40 -6.23 5.16
C VAL A 132 7.41 -5.07 6.17
N VAL A 133 6.72 -3.99 5.83
CA VAL A 133 6.66 -2.77 6.64
C VAL A 133 5.51 -2.90 7.64
N THR A 134 5.86 -3.02 8.92
CA THR A 134 4.94 -3.22 10.05
C THR A 134 4.95 -2.08 11.06
N ARG A 135 5.82 -1.09 10.87
CA ARG A 135 6.01 0.09 11.74
C ARG A 135 6.34 1.30 10.90
N ASP A 136 6.18 2.47 11.49
CA ASP A 136 6.53 3.74 10.84
C ASP A 136 7.98 3.77 10.37
N VAL A 137 8.18 4.39 9.21
CA VAL A 137 9.49 4.61 8.60
C VAL A 137 9.76 6.11 8.57
N PRO A 138 10.86 6.59 9.19
CA PRO A 138 11.22 7.99 9.16
C PRO A 138 11.46 8.53 7.73
N PRO A 139 11.36 9.85 7.52
CA PRO A 139 11.67 10.44 6.23
C PRO A 139 13.16 10.28 5.85
N ALA A 140 13.46 10.39 4.57
CA ALA A 140 14.82 10.40 4.01
C ALA A 140 15.71 9.25 4.54
N CYS A 141 15.17 8.03 4.60
CA CYS A 141 15.95 6.85 4.98
C CYS A 141 15.62 5.65 4.09
N VAL A 142 16.45 4.62 4.15
CA VAL A 142 16.19 3.31 3.55
C VAL A 142 15.79 2.36 4.66
N ALA A 143 14.63 1.72 4.53
CA ALA A 143 14.18 0.62 5.39
C ALA A 143 14.06 -0.67 4.57
N ALA A 144 14.51 -1.79 5.13
CA ALA A 144 14.46 -3.07 4.41
C ALA A 144 14.32 -4.27 5.38
N GLY A 145 13.84 -5.38 4.85
CA GLY A 145 13.75 -6.67 5.55
C GLY A 145 12.34 -7.07 5.98
N ASN A 146 12.23 -8.16 6.73
CA ASN A 146 11.00 -8.68 7.30
C ASN A 146 11.19 -9.05 8.78
N PRO A 147 10.69 -8.24 9.74
CA PRO A 147 10.10 -6.93 9.51
C PRO A 147 11.11 -5.90 9.01
N ALA A 148 10.66 -4.89 8.25
CA ALA A 148 11.51 -3.82 7.75
C ALA A 148 12.05 -2.96 8.91
N VAL A 149 13.35 -2.66 8.86
CA VAL A 149 14.05 -1.77 9.79
C VAL A 149 14.88 -0.76 9.00
N VAL A 150 15.13 0.42 9.58
CA VAL A 150 16.00 1.43 8.95
C VAL A 150 17.42 0.88 8.86
N VAL A 151 17.97 0.85 7.65
CA VAL A 151 19.32 0.34 7.36
C VAL A 151 20.28 1.44 6.92
N LYS A 152 19.77 2.62 6.51
CA LYS A 152 20.58 3.75 6.06
C LYS A 152 19.79 5.06 6.12
N GLN A 153 20.49 6.16 6.39
CA GLN A 153 20.02 7.53 6.15
C GLN A 153 20.43 7.99 4.74
N LEU A 154 19.60 8.79 4.07
CA LEU A 154 19.82 9.33 2.72
C LEU A 154 20.31 10.76 2.76
#